data_4899e84716663ed58622c539763f2afd
#
_entry.id   4899e84716663ed58622c539763f2afd
#
_cell.length_a   1.000
_cell.length_b   1.000
_cell.length_c   1.000
_cell.angle_alpha   90.00
_cell.angle_beta   90.00
_cell.angle_gamma   90.00
#
_symmetry.space_group_name_H-M   'P 1'
#
loop_
_entity.id
_entity.type
_entity.pdbx_description
1 polymer ?
#
loop_
_entity_poly.entity_id
_entity_poly.type
_entity_poly.pdbx_seq_one_letter_code
_entity_poly.pdbx_strand_id
1 'polypeptide(L)'
;LSPVGKPYDTLEEVIGIRPSVGSLAEYGVTYRQVDLKEDGSFDYEGIKNAINKKTKMVTIQRSKGYQTRPTLSVTRIGELIAFIKNIKPDVICMVDNCYGEFVETIEPTNVGADLMVGSLIKNPGGGLAPAGGYIVGKKKYVENAAYRLLSPGLGKEVGATLGVNGSFYQGFFLAPT
;
A
#
# COMPACT_ATOMS: atom_id res chain seq x y z
N LEU A 1 -2.09 2.00 11.03
CA LEU A 1 -1.58 0.79 11.68
C LEU A 1 -0.87 -0.08 10.63
N SER A 2 0.38 -0.49 10.88
CA SER A 2 1.04 -1.57 10.14
C SER A 2 0.97 -2.87 10.97
N PRO A 3 0.36 -3.94 10.46
CA PRO A 3 0.27 -5.23 11.15
C PRO A 3 1.37 -6.22 10.74
N VAL A 4 2.35 -5.76 9.98
CA VAL A 4 3.42 -6.60 9.39
C VAL A 4 4.82 -6.05 9.69
N GLY A 5 4.92 -5.32 10.77
CA GLY A 5 6.19 -4.76 11.23
C GLY A 5 6.52 -3.42 10.60
N LYS A 6 7.81 -3.12 10.60
CA LYS A 6 8.37 -1.86 10.13
C LYS A 6 8.02 -1.59 8.66
N PRO A 7 7.56 -0.38 8.30
CA PRO A 7 7.33 -0.02 6.91
C PRO A 7 8.66 0.13 6.15
N TYR A 8 8.56 0.26 4.83
CA TYR A 8 9.70 0.59 3.98
C TYR A 8 10.35 1.91 4.45
N ASP A 9 11.67 1.99 4.37
CA ASP A 9 12.47 3.05 5.04
C ASP A 9 11.99 4.49 4.75
N THR A 10 11.69 4.82 3.51
CA THR A 10 11.22 6.17 3.16
C THR A 10 9.83 6.49 3.72
N LEU A 11 9.01 5.49 4.02
CA LEU A 11 7.71 5.69 4.64
C LEU A 11 7.81 6.16 6.10
N GLU A 12 8.93 5.91 6.77
CA GLU A 12 9.14 6.42 8.13
C GLU A 12 9.11 7.94 8.18
N GLU A 13 9.66 8.60 7.16
CA GLU A 13 9.65 10.07 7.02
C GLU A 13 8.27 10.57 6.59
N VAL A 14 7.64 9.90 5.61
CA VAL A 14 6.29 10.25 5.16
C VAL A 14 5.26 10.14 6.29
N ILE A 15 5.36 9.10 7.09
CA ILE A 15 4.48 8.87 8.25
C ILE A 15 4.82 9.85 9.38
N GLY A 16 6.10 10.17 9.56
CA GLY A 16 6.62 11.01 10.65
C GLY A 16 7.08 10.20 11.86
N ILE A 17 7.44 8.93 11.68
CA ILE A 17 8.17 8.14 12.70
C ILE A 17 9.54 8.78 12.90
N ARG A 18 10.21 9.12 11.81
CA ARG A 18 11.35 10.04 11.80
C ARG A 18 10.81 11.45 11.50
N PRO A 19 11.20 12.48 12.30
CA PRO A 19 10.75 13.85 12.05
C PRO A 19 11.05 14.30 10.64
N SER A 20 10.02 14.72 9.91
CA SER A 20 10.12 15.22 8.54
C SER A 20 9.05 16.26 8.27
N VAL A 21 9.43 17.35 7.63
CA VAL A 21 8.53 18.44 7.25
C VAL A 21 7.50 17.91 6.23
N GLY A 22 6.23 18.20 6.46
CA GLY A 22 5.13 17.74 5.62
C GLY A 22 4.70 16.30 5.89
N SER A 23 5.25 15.64 6.91
CA SER A 23 4.86 14.29 7.31
C SER A 23 3.40 14.21 7.77
N LEU A 24 2.81 13.02 7.73
CA LEU A 24 1.44 12.80 8.22
C LEU A 24 1.29 13.14 9.71
N ALA A 25 2.36 12.99 10.49
CA ALA A 25 2.35 13.33 11.92
C ALA A 25 2.06 14.82 12.16
N GLU A 26 2.55 15.73 11.30
CA GLU A 26 2.26 17.18 11.40
C GLU A 26 0.77 17.49 11.20
N TYR A 27 0.04 16.61 10.51
CA TYR A 27 -1.41 16.71 10.32
C TYR A 27 -2.20 15.94 11.38
N GLY A 28 -1.57 15.55 12.49
CA GLY A 28 -2.22 14.85 13.60
C GLY A 28 -2.51 13.37 13.34
N VAL A 29 -1.95 12.79 12.28
CA VAL A 29 -2.07 11.35 12.03
C VAL A 29 -1.08 10.61 12.93
N THR A 30 -1.58 9.64 13.70
CA THR A 30 -0.76 8.79 14.55
C THR A 30 -0.51 7.44 13.91
N TYR A 31 0.67 6.90 14.11
CA TYR A 31 1.09 5.59 13.61
C TYR A 31 1.22 4.57 14.73
N ARG A 32 0.88 3.33 14.44
CA ARG A 32 1.14 2.16 15.28
C ARG A 32 1.67 1.02 14.43
N GLN A 33 2.45 0.16 15.05
CA GLN A 33 3.05 -1.01 14.44
C GLN A 33 2.82 -2.22 15.31
N VAL A 34 2.58 -3.36 14.69
CA VAL A 34 2.61 -4.68 15.30
C VAL A 34 3.58 -5.52 14.48
N ASP A 35 4.61 -6.03 15.12
CA ASP A 35 5.61 -6.84 14.45
C ASP A 35 5.07 -8.25 14.20
N LEU A 36 5.64 -8.94 13.21
CA LEU A 36 5.41 -10.37 13.02
C LEU A 36 6.04 -11.13 14.20
N LYS A 37 5.51 -12.31 14.49
CA LYS A 37 6.12 -13.23 15.44
C LYS A 37 7.45 -13.77 14.89
N GLU A 38 8.26 -14.39 15.73
CA GLU A 38 9.56 -14.95 15.35
C GLU A 38 9.46 -15.96 14.20
N ASP A 39 8.37 -16.70 14.13
CA ASP A 39 8.09 -17.66 13.05
C ASP A 39 7.56 -17.00 11.75
N GLY A 40 7.45 -15.68 11.71
CA GLY A 40 6.92 -14.90 10.59
C GLY A 40 5.39 -14.93 10.48
N SER A 41 4.67 -15.46 11.46
CA SER A 41 3.21 -15.41 11.52
C SER A 41 2.71 -14.05 12.02
N PHE A 42 1.43 -13.73 11.73
CA PHE A 42 0.82 -12.51 12.25
C PHE A 42 0.55 -12.63 13.75
N ASP A 43 0.86 -11.56 14.47
CA ASP A 43 0.42 -11.43 15.87
C ASP A 43 -1.02 -10.93 15.93
N TYR A 44 -1.97 -11.83 15.76
CA TYR A 44 -3.39 -11.50 15.75
C TYR A 44 -3.86 -10.84 17.05
N GLU A 45 -3.32 -11.21 18.20
CA GLU A 45 -3.68 -10.61 19.48
C GLU A 45 -3.14 -9.17 19.58
N GLY A 46 -1.87 -8.96 19.19
CA GLY A 46 -1.28 -7.63 19.10
C GLY A 46 -2.05 -6.72 18.14
N ILE A 47 -2.45 -7.24 16.98
CA ILE A 47 -3.25 -6.50 15.99
C ILE A 47 -4.60 -6.10 16.56
N LYS A 48 -5.29 -7.03 17.24
CA LYS A 48 -6.58 -6.77 17.88
C LYS A 48 -6.46 -5.66 18.93
N ASN A 49 -5.44 -5.70 19.76
CA ASN A 49 -5.18 -4.71 20.81
C ASN A 49 -4.76 -3.34 20.24
N ALA A 50 -4.12 -3.30 19.07
CA ALA A 50 -3.71 -2.08 18.41
C ALA A 50 -4.85 -1.35 17.68
N ILE A 51 -5.90 -2.08 17.25
CA ILE A 51 -7.07 -1.50 16.57
C ILE A 51 -7.98 -0.84 17.61
N ASN A 52 -8.40 0.39 17.33
CA ASN A 52 -9.35 1.12 18.17
C ASN A 52 -10.29 2.00 17.33
N LYS A 53 -11.19 2.73 17.99
CA LYS A 53 -12.18 3.60 17.33
C LYS A 53 -11.55 4.66 16.41
N LYS A 54 -10.33 5.11 16.70
CA LYS A 54 -9.59 6.10 15.91
C LYS A 54 -8.80 5.49 14.75
N THR A 55 -8.64 4.17 14.69
CA THR A 55 -7.93 3.50 13.58
C THR A 55 -8.72 3.68 12.29
N LYS A 56 -8.17 4.44 11.34
CA LYS A 56 -8.81 4.73 10.05
C LYS A 56 -8.29 3.85 8.92
N MET A 57 -7.00 3.49 8.97
CA MET A 57 -6.35 2.73 7.93
C MET A 57 -5.40 1.69 8.53
N VAL A 58 -5.38 0.53 7.90
CA VAL A 58 -4.35 -0.49 8.08
C VAL A 58 -3.58 -0.62 6.77
N THR A 59 -2.25 -0.52 6.85
CA THR A 59 -1.36 -0.61 5.69
C THR A 59 -0.59 -1.92 5.75
N ILE A 60 -0.69 -2.72 4.71
CA ILE A 60 -0.05 -4.05 4.62
C ILE A 60 0.99 -3.98 3.51
N GLN A 61 2.26 -4.02 3.88
CA GLN A 61 3.35 -4.13 2.90
C GLN A 61 3.52 -5.59 2.51
N ARG A 62 3.27 -5.93 1.23
CA ARG A 62 3.36 -7.30 0.71
C ARG A 62 4.80 -7.80 0.65
N SER A 63 5.69 -7.00 0.08
CA SER A 63 7.11 -7.34 -0.05
C SER A 63 7.82 -7.32 1.32
N LYS A 64 8.89 -8.09 1.42
CA LYS A 64 9.74 -8.06 2.62
C LYS A 64 10.56 -6.77 2.74
N GLY A 65 10.70 -6.01 1.65
CA GLY A 65 11.63 -4.89 1.61
C GLY A 65 13.06 -5.34 1.91
N TYR A 66 13.72 -4.64 2.81
CA TYR A 66 15.07 -5.00 3.29
C TYR A 66 15.06 -5.90 4.53
N GLN A 67 13.90 -6.34 4.98
CA GLN A 67 13.78 -7.18 6.17
C GLN A 67 13.92 -8.67 5.83
N THR A 68 14.40 -9.46 6.81
CA THR A 68 14.43 -10.91 6.73
C THR A 68 13.09 -11.50 7.20
N ARG A 69 12.03 -11.28 6.46
CA ARG A 69 10.70 -11.83 6.70
C ARG A 69 10.11 -12.45 5.44
N PRO A 70 9.13 -13.33 5.53
CA PRO A 70 8.44 -13.85 4.34
C PRO A 70 7.74 -12.74 3.57
N THR A 71 7.76 -12.82 2.24
CA THR A 71 6.83 -12.10 1.37
C THR A 71 5.42 -12.67 1.59
N LEU A 72 4.41 -11.81 1.58
CA LEU A 72 3.04 -12.24 1.81
C LEU A 72 2.39 -12.71 0.50
N SER A 73 1.80 -13.92 0.50
CA SER A 73 0.91 -14.35 -0.56
C SER A 73 -0.42 -13.58 -0.49
N VAL A 74 -1.14 -13.54 -1.62
CA VAL A 74 -2.47 -12.92 -1.67
C VAL A 74 -3.43 -13.60 -0.70
N THR A 75 -3.34 -14.92 -0.56
CA THR A 75 -4.15 -15.66 0.42
C THR A 75 -3.89 -15.19 1.84
N ARG A 76 -2.64 -15.09 2.27
CA ARG A 76 -2.31 -14.58 3.62
C ARG A 76 -2.77 -13.15 3.85
N ILE A 77 -2.68 -12.31 2.83
CA ILE A 77 -3.22 -10.94 2.88
C ILE A 77 -4.74 -10.98 3.09
N GLY A 78 -5.45 -11.85 2.37
CA GLY A 78 -6.89 -12.02 2.52
C GLY A 78 -7.31 -12.46 3.92
N GLU A 79 -6.63 -13.45 4.50
CA GLU A 79 -6.85 -13.91 5.87
C GLU A 79 -6.67 -12.77 6.88
N LEU A 80 -5.60 -11.99 6.74
CA LEU A 80 -5.32 -10.85 7.59
C LEU A 80 -6.39 -9.77 7.46
N ILE A 81 -6.80 -9.44 6.24
CA ILE A 81 -7.86 -8.45 5.99
C ILE A 81 -9.19 -8.91 6.59
N ALA A 82 -9.56 -10.18 6.40
CA ALA A 82 -10.79 -10.73 6.98
C ALA A 82 -10.78 -10.63 8.51
N PHE A 83 -9.66 -10.98 9.16
CA PHE A 83 -9.50 -10.82 10.60
C PHE A 83 -9.68 -9.35 11.05
N ILE A 84 -9.00 -8.42 10.38
CA ILE A 84 -9.07 -6.98 10.69
C ILE A 84 -10.49 -6.45 10.50
N LYS A 85 -11.17 -6.82 9.42
CA LYS A 85 -12.54 -6.39 9.13
C LYS A 85 -13.57 -6.97 10.12
N ASN A 86 -13.33 -8.13 10.69
CA ASN A 86 -14.16 -8.67 11.76
C ASN A 86 -14.08 -7.82 13.05
N ILE A 87 -12.93 -7.20 13.32
CA ILE A 87 -12.75 -6.31 14.48
C ILE A 87 -13.32 -4.92 14.18
N LYS A 88 -13.05 -4.37 12.99
CA LYS A 88 -13.43 -3.02 12.59
C LYS A 88 -13.83 -2.99 11.10
N PRO A 89 -15.11 -3.22 10.78
CA PRO A 89 -15.58 -3.35 9.40
C PRO A 89 -15.35 -2.12 8.51
N ASP A 90 -15.33 -0.92 9.11
CA ASP A 90 -15.18 0.36 8.42
C ASP A 90 -13.71 0.80 8.24
N VAL A 91 -12.73 0.06 8.79
CA VAL A 91 -11.32 0.39 8.60
C VAL A 91 -10.89 0.18 7.15
N ILE A 92 -10.09 1.09 6.60
CA ILE A 92 -9.56 0.96 5.25
C ILE A 92 -8.34 0.05 5.28
N CYS A 93 -8.36 -1.05 4.53
CA CYS A 93 -7.21 -1.91 4.32
C CYS A 93 -6.54 -1.55 3.00
N MET A 94 -5.32 -1.01 3.09
CA MET A 94 -4.48 -0.66 1.94
C MET A 94 -3.29 -1.61 1.86
N VAL A 95 -3.02 -2.13 0.68
CA VAL A 95 -1.87 -3.00 0.41
C VAL A 95 -0.85 -2.28 -0.44
N ASP A 96 0.38 -2.17 0.04
CA ASP A 96 1.54 -1.86 -0.81
C ASP A 96 1.94 -3.16 -1.52
N ASN A 97 1.64 -3.19 -2.82
CA ASN A 97 1.80 -4.38 -3.67
C ASN A 97 3.14 -4.39 -4.45
N CYS A 98 4.02 -3.46 -4.18
CA CYS A 98 5.32 -3.38 -4.85
C CYS A 98 6.01 -4.75 -4.88
N TYR A 99 6.47 -5.16 -6.08
CA TYR A 99 7.06 -6.47 -6.39
C TYR A 99 6.09 -7.67 -6.31
N GLY A 100 4.81 -7.42 -6.07
CA GLY A 100 3.79 -8.47 -6.02
C GLY A 100 2.91 -8.55 -7.25
N GLU A 101 2.93 -7.51 -8.09
CA GLU A 101 2.09 -7.41 -9.27
C GLU A 101 2.40 -8.56 -10.25
N PHE A 102 1.36 -9.23 -10.70
CA PHE A 102 1.40 -10.34 -11.67
C PHE A 102 2.15 -11.61 -11.19
N VAL A 103 2.54 -11.67 -9.91
CA VAL A 103 3.22 -12.84 -9.34
C VAL A 103 2.24 -13.98 -9.07
N GLU A 104 1.00 -13.66 -8.72
CA GLU A 104 -0.08 -14.62 -8.52
C GLU A 104 -1.23 -14.33 -9.50
N THR A 105 -2.15 -15.28 -9.67
CA THR A 105 -3.28 -15.16 -10.60
C THR A 105 -4.38 -14.21 -10.12
N ILE A 106 -4.33 -13.82 -8.87
CA ILE A 106 -5.23 -12.85 -8.24
C ILE A 106 -4.41 -11.80 -7.50
N GLU A 107 -5.02 -10.65 -7.29
CA GLU A 107 -4.39 -9.51 -6.62
C GLU A 107 -5.07 -9.21 -5.28
N PRO A 108 -4.42 -8.44 -4.38
CA PRO A 108 -4.98 -8.13 -3.06
C PRO A 108 -6.40 -7.54 -3.07
N THR A 109 -6.79 -6.83 -4.13
CA THR A 109 -8.16 -6.31 -4.28
C THR A 109 -9.21 -7.41 -4.43
N ASN A 110 -8.84 -8.59 -4.94
CA ASN A 110 -9.73 -9.74 -5.06
C ASN A 110 -10.03 -10.39 -3.68
N VAL A 111 -9.18 -10.17 -2.70
CA VAL A 111 -9.30 -10.75 -1.36
C VAL A 111 -9.65 -9.72 -0.28
N GLY A 112 -10.19 -8.57 -0.67
CA GLY A 112 -10.80 -7.61 0.24
C GLY A 112 -9.99 -6.35 0.55
N ALA A 113 -8.84 -6.12 -0.08
CA ALA A 113 -8.16 -4.84 0.02
C ALA A 113 -9.06 -3.72 -0.52
N ASP A 114 -9.19 -2.65 0.26
CA ASP A 114 -9.95 -1.46 -0.15
C ASP A 114 -9.16 -0.61 -1.16
N LEU A 115 -7.85 -0.60 -0.99
CA LEU A 115 -6.88 0.04 -1.87
C LEU A 115 -5.66 -0.87 -2.07
N MET A 116 -5.09 -0.81 -3.24
CA MET A 116 -3.79 -1.38 -3.58
C MET A 116 -2.95 -0.31 -4.25
N VAL A 117 -1.72 -0.15 -3.83
CA VAL A 117 -0.78 0.85 -4.36
C VAL A 117 0.51 0.16 -4.78
N GLY A 118 1.19 0.74 -5.74
CA GLY A 118 2.47 0.23 -6.17
C GLY A 118 3.22 1.19 -7.08
N SER A 119 4.39 0.77 -7.52
CA SER A 119 5.27 1.58 -8.33
C SER A 119 5.31 1.09 -9.78
N LEU A 120 5.15 2.02 -10.72
CA LEU A 120 5.26 1.71 -12.15
C LEU A 120 6.71 1.46 -12.60
N ILE A 121 7.71 1.83 -11.79
CA ILE A 121 9.12 1.52 -12.10
C ILE A 121 9.53 0.07 -11.78
N LYS A 122 8.61 -0.70 -11.21
CA LYS A 122 8.80 -2.12 -10.82
C LYS A 122 8.08 -3.04 -11.81
N ASN A 123 7.49 -4.13 -11.34
CA ASN A 123 6.85 -5.14 -12.20
C ASN A 123 5.95 -4.56 -13.31
N PRO A 124 5.03 -3.61 -13.04
CA PRO A 124 4.16 -3.09 -14.09
C PRO A 124 4.88 -2.32 -15.19
N GLY A 125 6.00 -1.74 -14.89
CA GLY A 125 6.78 -0.93 -15.83
C GLY A 125 7.90 -1.68 -16.55
N GLY A 126 8.15 -2.95 -16.22
CA GLY A 126 9.09 -3.83 -16.92
C GLY A 126 10.50 -3.27 -17.08
N GLY A 127 10.95 -2.41 -16.18
CA GLY A 127 12.25 -1.74 -16.26
C GLY A 127 12.32 -0.59 -17.29
N LEU A 128 11.24 -0.29 -18.02
CA LEU A 128 11.19 0.76 -19.03
C LEU A 128 10.49 2.04 -18.56
N ALA A 129 9.58 1.93 -17.59
CA ALA A 129 8.90 3.09 -17.03
C ALA A 129 9.88 3.92 -16.17
N PRO A 130 10.08 5.21 -16.47
CA PRO A 130 11.11 6.02 -15.79
C PRO A 130 10.67 6.50 -14.40
N ALA A 131 9.37 6.52 -14.14
CA ALA A 131 8.77 7.03 -12.91
C ALA A 131 7.32 6.54 -12.78
N GLY A 132 6.67 6.93 -11.68
CA GLY A 132 5.24 6.77 -11.52
C GLY A 132 4.83 5.73 -10.52
N GLY A 133 3.58 5.83 -10.13
CA GLY A 133 2.90 4.90 -9.24
C GLY A 133 1.47 4.71 -9.68
N TYR A 134 0.79 3.75 -9.06
CA TYR A 134 -0.62 3.52 -9.29
C TYR A 134 -1.37 3.36 -7.97
N ILE A 135 -2.65 3.70 -8.01
CA ILE A 135 -3.60 3.43 -6.94
C ILE A 135 -4.83 2.80 -7.58
N VAL A 136 -5.20 1.61 -7.13
CA VAL A 136 -6.40 0.90 -7.57
C VAL A 136 -7.20 0.41 -6.36
N GLY A 137 -8.49 0.16 -6.56
CA GLY A 137 -9.36 -0.32 -5.50
C GLY A 137 -10.75 0.30 -5.54
N LYS A 138 -11.37 0.50 -4.37
CA LYS A 138 -12.72 1.08 -4.29
C LYS A 138 -12.75 2.51 -4.84
N LYS A 139 -13.65 2.76 -5.78
CA LYS A 139 -13.82 4.03 -6.50
C LYS A 139 -13.74 5.25 -5.57
N LYS A 140 -14.47 5.25 -4.47
CA LYS A 140 -14.49 6.35 -3.50
C LYS A 140 -13.09 6.74 -3.01
N TYR A 141 -12.22 5.77 -2.72
CA TYR A 141 -10.90 6.05 -2.19
C TYR A 141 -9.90 6.43 -3.26
N VAL A 142 -10.03 5.83 -4.45
CA VAL A 142 -9.21 6.20 -5.63
C VAL A 142 -9.53 7.64 -6.05
N GLU A 143 -10.80 8.03 -6.10
CA GLU A 143 -11.21 9.40 -6.39
C GLU A 143 -10.68 10.40 -5.36
N ASN A 144 -10.77 10.08 -4.05
CA ASN A 144 -10.22 10.94 -3.00
C ASN A 144 -8.70 11.14 -3.17
N ALA A 145 -7.96 10.10 -3.54
CA ALA A 145 -6.54 10.20 -3.83
C ALA A 145 -6.26 11.09 -5.05
N ALA A 146 -7.04 10.93 -6.13
CA ALA A 146 -6.90 11.73 -7.34
C ALA A 146 -7.10 13.25 -7.07
N TYR A 147 -8.06 13.61 -6.21
CA TYR A 147 -8.29 15.01 -5.82
C TYR A 147 -7.13 15.63 -5.02
N ARG A 148 -6.20 14.82 -4.52
CA ARG A 148 -5.04 15.29 -3.75
C ARG A 148 -3.71 15.17 -4.49
N LEU A 149 -3.71 14.49 -5.64
CA LEU A 149 -2.47 14.12 -6.33
C LEU A 149 -1.72 15.33 -6.89
N LEU A 150 -2.39 16.23 -7.58
CA LEU A 150 -1.77 17.37 -8.24
C LEU A 150 -2.20 18.69 -7.61
N SER A 151 -3.49 18.98 -7.72
CA SER A 151 -4.08 20.20 -7.23
C SER A 151 -5.39 19.86 -6.52
N PRO A 152 -5.54 20.21 -5.24
CA PRO A 152 -6.77 19.94 -4.52
C PRO A 152 -7.99 20.51 -5.25
N GLY A 153 -9.01 19.68 -5.48
CA GLY A 153 -10.25 20.06 -6.14
C GLY A 153 -10.30 19.81 -7.64
N LEU A 154 -9.19 19.69 -8.35
CA LEU A 154 -9.17 19.39 -9.79
C LEU A 154 -9.28 17.89 -10.10
N GLY A 155 -8.93 17.05 -9.16
CA GLY A 155 -8.99 15.59 -9.32
C GLY A 155 -8.13 15.10 -10.49
N LYS A 156 -8.76 14.35 -11.40
CA LYS A 156 -8.11 13.73 -12.55
C LYS A 156 -8.19 14.54 -13.85
N GLU A 157 -8.68 15.76 -13.81
CA GLU A 157 -8.76 16.62 -15.01
C GLU A 157 -7.38 16.98 -15.54
N VAL A 158 -6.40 17.06 -14.66
CA VAL A 158 -5.00 17.34 -14.99
C VAL A 158 -4.16 16.11 -14.69
N GLY A 159 -3.46 15.59 -15.70
CA GLY A 159 -2.57 14.43 -15.55
C GLY A 159 -1.33 14.74 -14.73
N ALA A 160 -0.82 13.73 -14.01
CA ALA A 160 0.40 13.84 -13.21
C ALA A 160 1.68 13.64 -14.04
N THR A 161 1.57 13.14 -15.26
CA THR A 161 2.73 12.73 -16.08
C THR A 161 2.68 13.41 -17.44
N LEU A 162 3.83 13.94 -17.86
CA LEU A 162 4.01 14.58 -19.15
C LEU A 162 4.94 13.72 -20.04
N GLY A 163 4.43 13.29 -21.20
CA GLY A 163 5.23 12.66 -22.24
C GLY A 163 5.80 11.26 -21.97
N VAL A 164 5.46 10.63 -20.84
CA VAL A 164 6.03 9.32 -20.45
C VAL A 164 5.07 8.14 -20.61
N ASN A 165 3.82 8.37 -21.04
CA ASN A 165 2.81 7.31 -21.16
C ASN A 165 3.24 6.18 -22.12
N GLY A 166 3.95 6.52 -23.19
CA GLY A 166 4.50 5.52 -24.11
C GLY A 166 5.41 4.52 -23.43
N SER A 167 6.30 5.00 -22.54
CA SER A 167 7.19 4.14 -21.77
C SER A 167 6.45 3.24 -20.77
N PHE A 168 5.34 3.72 -20.19
CA PHE A 168 4.51 2.90 -19.32
C PHE A 168 3.87 1.74 -20.08
N TYR A 169 3.29 2.00 -21.25
CA TYR A 169 2.72 0.95 -22.09
C TYR A 169 3.78 0.00 -22.64
N GLN A 170 4.92 0.51 -23.06
CA GLN A 170 6.03 -0.34 -23.48
C GLN A 170 6.50 -1.25 -22.34
N GLY A 171 6.69 -0.71 -21.13
CA GLY A 171 7.06 -1.49 -19.96
C GLY A 171 6.03 -2.55 -19.62
N PHE A 172 4.74 -2.20 -19.68
CA PHE A 172 3.66 -3.14 -19.36
C PHE A 172 3.56 -4.29 -20.37
N PHE A 173 3.61 -3.99 -21.68
CA PHE A 173 3.45 -5.01 -22.73
C PHE A 173 4.74 -5.73 -23.11
N LEU A 174 5.88 -5.11 -22.89
CA LEU A 174 7.19 -5.65 -23.25
C LEU A 174 8.04 -5.99 -22.02
N ALA A 175 7.41 -6.05 -20.85
CA ALA A 175 8.09 -6.49 -19.63
C ALA A 175 8.83 -7.79 -19.89
N PRO A 176 10.03 -7.96 -19.35
CA PRO A 176 10.85 -9.14 -19.62
C PRO A 176 10.04 -10.42 -19.34
N THR A 177 9.87 -11.17 -20.35
CA THR A 177 9.31 -12.51 -20.29
C THR A 177 10.43 -13.49 -19.90
#